data_53a4a1b9a91bce7cc3f6aef9fc54a5c8
#
_entry.id   53a4a1b9a91bce7cc3f6aef9fc54a5c8
#
_cell.length_a   1.000
_cell.length_b   1.000
_cell.length_c   1.000
_cell.angle_alpha   90.00
_cell.angle_beta   90.00
_cell.angle_gamma   90.00
#
_symmetry.space_group_name_H-M   'P 1'
#
loop_
_entity.id
_entity.type
_entity.pdbx_description
1 polymer ?
#
loop_
_entity_poly.entity_id
_entity_poly.type
_entity_poly.pdbx_seq_one_letter_code
_entity_poly.pdbx_strand_id
1 'polypeptide(L)'
;MKTKLLTFLLLSSPLFLFAQGIGIGAKVGANFANLSTDDADTKSIVSYHIGAYANIKLSEKFGITPEILWSSQGADIENVEFKTNYVTVPVMLRWRIIDLISLEAGPQFNVLTSAKADGQDVTDDYESPSYCLAFGALCHLPLGFNGGLRFVTGLTDLSKDENFNFKEQNFQLWVGWTILGAN
;
A
#
# COMPACT_ATOMS: atom_id res chain seq x y z
N MET A 1 -12.01 -9.05 42.38
CA MET A 1 -11.17 -9.73 41.37
C MET A 1 -12.00 -10.53 40.36
N LYS A 2 -13.08 -11.21 40.74
CA LYS A 2 -13.90 -12.06 39.85
C LYS A 2 -14.61 -11.27 38.73
N THR A 3 -15.06 -10.04 39.01
CA THR A 3 -15.71 -9.13 38.00
C THR A 3 -14.76 -8.62 36.92
N LYS A 4 -13.50 -8.31 37.25
CA LYS A 4 -12.48 -7.87 36.27
C LYS A 4 -12.06 -8.99 35.32
N LEU A 5 -12.05 -10.24 35.82
CA LEU A 5 -11.76 -11.42 34.97
C LEU A 5 -12.91 -11.69 33.98
N LEU A 6 -14.14 -11.52 34.45
CA LEU A 6 -15.35 -11.70 33.60
C LEU A 6 -15.44 -10.64 32.50
N THR A 7 -15.08 -9.37 32.82
CA THR A 7 -15.03 -8.28 31.85
C THR A 7 -13.95 -8.49 30.80
N PHE A 8 -12.78 -9.03 31.21
CA PHE A 8 -11.70 -9.35 30.27
C PHE A 8 -12.09 -10.52 29.34
N LEU A 9 -12.79 -11.52 29.85
CA LEU A 9 -13.28 -12.67 29.08
C LEU A 9 -14.38 -12.25 28.08
N LEU A 10 -15.26 -11.32 28.45
CA LEU A 10 -16.30 -10.76 27.57
C LEU A 10 -15.73 -9.85 26.46
N LEU A 11 -14.66 -9.13 26.73
CA LEU A 11 -13.96 -8.29 25.75
C LEU A 11 -13.11 -9.11 24.76
N SER A 12 -12.68 -10.33 25.14
CA SER A 12 -11.92 -11.23 24.26
C SER A 12 -12.81 -12.11 23.36
N SER A 13 -14.10 -12.27 23.70
CA SER A 13 -15.01 -13.16 22.96
C SER A 13 -15.28 -12.71 21.50
N PRO A 14 -15.41 -11.42 21.13
CA PRO A 14 -15.57 -11.04 19.73
C PRO A 14 -14.33 -11.31 18.86
N LEU A 15 -13.13 -11.36 19.45
CA LEU A 15 -11.90 -11.66 18.71
C LEU A 15 -11.85 -13.09 18.17
N PHE A 16 -12.48 -14.05 18.83
CA PHE A 16 -12.54 -15.44 18.38
C PHE A 16 -13.52 -15.68 17.23
N LEU A 17 -14.56 -14.86 17.09
CA LEU A 17 -15.52 -14.98 15.99
C LEU A 17 -14.96 -14.50 14.63
N PHE A 18 -13.99 -13.59 14.66
CA PHE A 18 -13.28 -13.12 13.45
C PHE A 18 -12.06 -13.99 13.10
N ALA A 19 -11.60 -14.87 14.01
CA ALA A 19 -10.36 -15.63 13.83
C ALA A 19 -10.39 -16.64 12.69
N GLN A 20 -11.56 -17.06 12.22
CA GLN A 20 -11.70 -18.05 11.13
C GLN A 20 -11.59 -17.47 9.73
N GLY A 21 -11.56 -16.16 9.57
CA GLY A 21 -11.50 -15.48 8.27
C GLY A 21 -10.43 -14.40 8.16
N ILE A 22 -9.54 -14.27 9.15
CA ILE A 22 -8.47 -13.27 9.15
C ILE A 22 -7.12 -13.96 8.94
N GLY A 23 -6.39 -13.49 7.92
CA GLY A 23 -4.99 -13.85 7.71
C GLY A 23 -4.10 -12.65 7.96
N ILE A 24 -2.92 -12.85 8.52
CA ILE A 24 -1.91 -11.80 8.72
C ILE A 24 -0.65 -12.20 7.96
N GLY A 25 -0.06 -11.25 7.24
CA GLY A 25 1.12 -11.49 6.44
C GLY A 25 2.04 -10.29 6.34
N ALA A 26 3.20 -10.56 5.76
CA ALA A 26 4.21 -9.58 5.40
C ALA A 26 4.29 -9.45 3.87
N LYS A 27 4.71 -8.27 3.40
CA LYS A 27 4.78 -7.94 1.98
C LYS A 27 6.04 -7.12 1.71
N VAL A 28 6.69 -7.42 0.60
CA VAL A 28 7.82 -6.65 0.07
C VAL A 28 7.68 -6.55 -1.45
N GLY A 29 8.13 -5.45 -2.02
CA GLY A 29 8.07 -5.27 -3.46
C GLY A 29 8.91 -4.13 -3.99
N ALA A 30 8.97 -4.05 -5.31
CA ALA A 30 9.59 -2.97 -6.04
C ALA A 30 8.53 -1.96 -6.49
N ASN A 31 8.89 -0.69 -6.42
CA ASN A 31 8.15 0.44 -6.94
C ASN A 31 8.84 0.95 -8.20
N PHE A 32 8.08 1.14 -9.26
CA PHE A 32 8.47 1.81 -10.47
C PHE A 32 7.67 3.10 -10.53
N ALA A 33 8.13 4.07 -9.76
CA ALA A 33 7.47 5.36 -9.63
C ALA A 33 7.83 6.26 -10.83
N ASN A 34 6.84 6.99 -11.32
CA ASN A 34 7.01 8.06 -12.29
C ASN A 34 6.17 9.25 -11.83
N LEU A 35 6.71 10.46 -12.00
CA LEU A 35 5.93 11.69 -11.87
C LEU A 35 5.41 12.02 -13.27
N SER A 36 4.09 11.94 -13.45
CA SER A 36 3.47 12.38 -14.69
C SER A 36 3.47 13.91 -14.70
N THR A 37 4.26 14.49 -15.58
CA THR A 37 4.26 15.93 -15.86
C THR A 37 4.11 16.13 -17.37
N ASP A 38 3.37 17.15 -17.76
CA ASP A 38 3.07 17.40 -19.18
C ASP A 38 4.27 17.92 -19.98
N ASP A 39 5.37 18.37 -19.32
CA ASP A 39 6.44 19.16 -19.96
C ASP A 39 7.88 18.69 -19.68
N ALA A 40 8.15 17.57 -18.99
CA ALA A 40 9.52 17.14 -18.70
C ALA A 40 9.78 15.65 -18.94
N ASP A 41 10.98 15.32 -19.47
CA ASP A 41 11.49 13.95 -19.57
C ASP A 41 11.82 13.39 -18.17
N THR A 42 10.87 12.65 -17.60
CA THR A 42 11.04 12.01 -16.30
C THR A 42 11.50 10.56 -16.48
N LYS A 43 12.54 10.18 -15.76
CA LYS A 43 12.99 8.77 -15.68
C LYS A 43 12.48 8.15 -14.40
N SER A 44 11.86 6.98 -14.52
CA SER A 44 11.43 6.19 -13.36
C SER A 44 12.61 5.73 -12.54
N ILE A 45 12.57 5.94 -11.23
CA ILE A 45 13.50 5.34 -10.29
C ILE A 45 12.88 4.08 -9.71
N VAL A 46 13.65 2.99 -9.71
CA VAL A 46 13.26 1.74 -9.05
C VAL A 46 13.55 1.88 -7.56
N SER A 47 12.53 1.71 -6.75
CA SER A 47 12.62 1.74 -5.30
C SER A 47 11.84 0.57 -4.67
N TYR A 48 11.57 0.58 -3.39
CA TYR A 48 10.96 -0.56 -2.70
C TYR A 48 9.86 -0.16 -1.74
N HIS A 49 9.03 -1.13 -1.41
CA HIS A 49 8.11 -1.05 -0.27
C HIS A 49 8.19 -2.34 0.55
N ILE A 50 7.95 -2.20 1.85
CA ILE A 50 7.90 -3.31 2.80
C ILE A 50 6.86 -3.03 3.87
N GLY A 51 6.16 -4.05 4.34
CA GLY A 51 5.21 -3.88 5.43
C GLY A 51 4.39 -5.12 5.72
N ALA A 52 3.24 -4.89 6.34
CA ALA A 52 2.33 -5.93 6.76
C ALA A 52 0.92 -5.71 6.20
N TYR A 53 0.15 -6.78 6.13
CA TYR A 53 -1.25 -6.76 5.72
C TYR A 53 -2.08 -7.73 6.56
N ALA A 54 -3.39 -7.46 6.60
CA ALA A 54 -4.38 -8.38 7.12
C ALA A 54 -5.38 -8.73 6.02
N ASN A 55 -5.59 -10.02 5.75
CA ASN A 55 -6.65 -10.48 4.87
C ASN A 55 -7.90 -10.74 5.69
N ILE A 56 -8.99 -10.04 5.41
CA ILE A 56 -10.29 -10.21 6.06
C ILE A 56 -11.24 -10.80 5.02
N LYS A 57 -11.54 -12.09 5.14
CA LYS A 57 -12.44 -12.78 4.23
C LYS A 57 -13.89 -12.39 4.55
N LEU A 58 -14.59 -11.79 3.58
CA LEU A 58 -16.00 -11.43 3.69
C LEU A 58 -16.91 -12.52 3.14
N SER A 59 -16.47 -13.21 2.09
CA SER A 59 -17.15 -14.33 1.46
C SER A 59 -16.14 -15.22 0.75
N GLU A 60 -16.59 -16.25 0.04
CA GLU A 60 -15.70 -17.10 -0.77
C GLU A 60 -14.97 -16.33 -1.87
N LYS A 61 -15.62 -15.28 -2.41
CA LYS A 61 -15.07 -14.49 -3.53
C LYS A 61 -14.58 -13.11 -3.15
N PHE A 62 -14.98 -12.57 -2.00
CA PHE A 62 -14.65 -11.20 -1.61
C PHE A 62 -13.94 -11.14 -0.28
N GLY A 63 -12.97 -10.24 -0.19
CA GLY A 63 -12.22 -9.91 1.01
C GLY A 63 -11.79 -8.46 1.03
N ILE A 64 -11.43 -7.97 2.21
CA ILE A 64 -10.80 -6.66 2.40
C ILE A 64 -9.40 -6.89 2.96
N THR A 65 -8.43 -6.16 2.41
CA THR A 65 -7.05 -6.24 2.84
C THR A 65 -6.54 -4.84 3.20
N PRO A 66 -6.64 -4.44 4.46
CA PRO A 66 -5.87 -3.30 4.97
C PRO A 66 -4.38 -3.66 5.03
N GLU A 67 -3.56 -2.68 4.66
CA GLU A 67 -2.10 -2.80 4.66
C GLU A 67 -1.48 -1.60 5.36
N ILE A 68 -0.28 -1.78 5.91
CA ILE A 68 0.60 -0.71 6.35
C ILE A 68 1.98 -0.96 5.78
N LEU A 69 2.47 -0.03 4.97
CA LEU A 69 3.73 -0.19 4.23
C LEU A 69 4.61 1.03 4.44
N TRP A 70 5.90 0.78 4.58
CA TRP A 70 6.93 1.77 4.32
C TRP A 70 7.25 1.72 2.83
N SER A 71 7.09 2.83 2.13
CA SER A 71 7.27 2.92 0.68
C SER A 71 8.27 4.02 0.36
N SER A 72 9.36 3.65 -0.30
CA SER A 72 10.27 4.58 -0.94
C SER A 72 9.84 4.76 -2.39
N GLN A 73 9.88 5.99 -2.86
CA GLN A 73 9.54 6.36 -4.23
C GLN A 73 10.52 7.44 -4.70
N GLY A 74 10.58 7.68 -6.00
CA GLY A 74 11.42 8.72 -6.53
C GLY A 74 11.27 8.89 -8.02
N ALA A 75 11.82 9.98 -8.52
CA ALA A 75 11.94 10.28 -9.95
C ALA A 75 13.27 11.01 -10.18
N ASP A 76 13.84 10.85 -11.35
CA ASP A 76 14.96 11.65 -11.83
C ASP A 76 14.39 12.66 -12.85
N ILE A 77 14.51 13.93 -12.51
CA ILE A 77 14.04 15.04 -13.36
C ILE A 77 15.25 15.89 -13.71
N GLU A 78 15.63 15.94 -14.96
CA GLU A 78 16.76 16.74 -15.46
C GLU A 78 18.09 16.51 -14.72
N ASN A 79 18.38 15.26 -14.32
CA ASN A 79 19.53 14.82 -13.49
C ASN A 79 19.49 15.28 -12.03
N VAL A 80 18.35 15.72 -11.51
CA VAL A 80 18.09 15.92 -10.09
C VAL A 80 17.33 14.70 -9.55
N GLU A 81 17.95 14.00 -8.60
CA GLU A 81 17.33 12.81 -7.99
C GLU A 81 16.38 13.24 -6.86
N PHE A 82 15.07 13.03 -7.09
CA PHE A 82 14.05 13.22 -6.08
C PHE A 82 13.75 11.89 -5.41
N LYS A 83 13.89 11.83 -4.08
CA LYS A 83 13.53 10.67 -3.25
C LYS A 83 12.51 11.06 -2.20
N THR A 84 11.41 10.31 -2.17
CA THR A 84 10.35 10.47 -1.17
C THR A 84 10.13 9.18 -0.42
N ASN A 85 9.89 9.27 0.89
CA ASN A 85 9.52 8.13 1.72
C ASN A 85 8.16 8.38 2.35
N TYR A 86 7.31 7.36 2.29
CA TYR A 86 5.95 7.41 2.80
C TYR A 86 5.67 6.25 3.76
N VAL A 87 4.84 6.52 4.74
CA VAL A 87 4.01 5.48 5.35
C VAL A 87 2.70 5.44 4.56
N THR A 88 2.40 4.31 3.94
CA THR A 88 1.20 4.14 3.12
C THR A 88 0.25 3.15 3.77
N VAL A 89 -1.05 3.48 3.69
CA VAL A 89 -2.13 2.67 4.26
C VAL A 89 -3.15 2.37 3.15
N PRO A 90 -2.92 1.35 2.33
CA PRO A 90 -3.89 0.86 1.36
C PRO A 90 -5.02 0.08 2.07
N VAL A 91 -6.26 0.22 1.58
CA VAL A 91 -7.39 -0.62 1.98
C VAL A 91 -7.99 -1.22 0.71
N MET A 92 -7.59 -2.46 0.40
CA MET A 92 -7.91 -3.11 -0.86
C MET A 92 -9.13 -4.00 -0.73
N LEU A 93 -10.13 -3.80 -1.58
CA LEU A 93 -11.18 -4.79 -1.86
C LEU A 93 -10.60 -5.83 -2.82
N ARG A 94 -10.63 -7.10 -2.45
CA ARG A 94 -10.18 -8.21 -3.27
C ARG A 94 -11.36 -9.00 -3.80
N TRP A 95 -11.32 -9.30 -5.08
CA TRP A 95 -12.27 -10.19 -5.75
C TRP A 95 -11.53 -11.40 -6.32
N ARG A 96 -11.79 -12.57 -5.74
CA ARG A 96 -11.26 -13.86 -6.21
C ARG A 96 -12.05 -14.31 -7.45
N ILE A 97 -11.39 -14.26 -8.60
CA ILE A 97 -11.99 -14.70 -9.88
C ILE A 97 -11.92 -16.21 -9.98
N ILE A 98 -10.76 -16.77 -9.70
CA ILE A 98 -10.47 -18.22 -9.58
C ILE A 98 -9.57 -18.41 -8.35
N ASP A 99 -9.38 -19.66 -7.92
CA ASP A 99 -8.58 -19.96 -6.72
C ASP A 99 -7.16 -19.43 -6.79
N LEU A 100 -6.60 -19.36 -7.99
CA LEU A 100 -5.24 -18.87 -8.23
C LEU A 100 -5.15 -17.34 -8.36
N ILE A 101 -6.20 -16.66 -8.86
CA ILE A 101 -6.12 -15.25 -9.28
C ILE A 101 -7.23 -14.43 -8.61
N SER A 102 -6.81 -13.30 -8.04
CA SER A 102 -7.70 -12.24 -7.56
C SER A 102 -7.37 -10.90 -8.21
N LEU A 103 -8.40 -10.07 -8.39
CA LEU A 103 -8.25 -8.64 -8.64
C LEU A 103 -8.35 -7.89 -7.32
N GLU A 104 -7.71 -6.74 -7.26
CA GLU A 104 -7.83 -5.85 -6.10
C GLU A 104 -7.98 -4.40 -6.56
N ALA A 105 -8.78 -3.64 -5.82
CA ALA A 105 -8.92 -2.20 -6.00
C ALA A 105 -9.26 -1.55 -4.66
N GLY A 106 -8.78 -0.30 -4.45
CA GLY A 106 -9.11 0.41 -3.22
C GLY A 106 -8.36 1.72 -3.06
N PRO A 107 -8.77 2.52 -2.08
CA PRO A 107 -8.07 3.74 -1.70
C PRO A 107 -6.73 3.43 -1.02
N GLN A 108 -5.77 4.31 -1.22
CA GLN A 108 -4.48 4.32 -0.55
C GLN A 108 -4.22 5.71 0.01
N PHE A 109 -3.84 5.77 1.27
CA PHE A 109 -3.48 6.98 1.98
C PHE A 109 -1.97 7.00 2.17
N ASN A 110 -1.31 8.09 1.79
CA ASN A 110 0.13 8.24 1.91
C ASN A 110 0.43 9.41 2.87
N VAL A 111 1.25 9.13 3.86
CA VAL A 111 1.79 10.16 4.77
C VAL A 111 3.27 10.29 4.47
N LEU A 112 3.68 11.46 3.98
CA LEU A 112 5.08 11.76 3.70
C LEU A 112 5.88 11.77 5.00
N THR A 113 7.01 11.09 5.01
CA THR A 113 7.95 11.06 6.15
C THR A 113 9.25 11.78 5.85
N SER A 114 9.67 11.81 4.59
CA SER A 114 10.78 12.63 4.13
C SER A 114 10.74 12.80 2.61
N ALA A 115 11.15 13.98 2.13
CA ALA A 115 11.40 14.26 0.73
C ALA A 115 12.78 14.90 0.58
N LYS A 116 13.57 14.44 -0.39
CA LYS A 116 14.91 14.96 -0.69
C LYS A 116 15.06 15.18 -2.17
N ALA A 117 15.64 16.35 -2.53
CA ALA A 117 16.08 16.70 -3.87
C ALA A 117 17.58 16.85 -3.85
N ASP A 118 18.31 16.02 -4.61
CA ASP A 118 19.78 15.98 -4.65
C ASP A 118 20.42 15.95 -3.24
N GLY A 119 19.80 15.21 -2.31
CA GLY A 119 20.23 15.08 -0.92
C GLY A 119 19.81 16.21 0.02
N GLN A 120 19.22 17.30 -0.47
CA GLN A 120 18.67 18.38 0.35
C GLN A 120 17.24 18.06 0.77
N ASP A 121 16.90 18.40 2.02
CA ASP A 121 15.56 18.18 2.56
C ASP A 121 14.58 19.23 1.99
N VAL A 122 13.53 18.75 1.32
CA VAL A 122 12.47 19.56 0.72
C VAL A 122 11.08 19.08 1.21
N THR A 123 11.03 18.45 2.37
CA THR A 123 9.80 17.84 2.91
C THR A 123 8.69 18.87 3.10
N ASP A 124 9.02 20.10 3.46
CA ASP A 124 8.06 21.19 3.71
C ASP A 124 7.36 21.71 2.43
N ASP A 125 7.92 21.42 1.25
CA ASP A 125 7.38 21.86 -0.04
C ASP A 125 6.30 20.91 -0.59
N TYR A 126 6.12 19.73 0.04
CA TYR A 126 5.16 18.73 -0.39
C TYR A 126 3.89 18.76 0.45
N GLU A 127 2.75 18.53 -0.20
CA GLU A 127 1.49 18.32 0.49
C GLU A 127 1.39 16.90 1.07
N SER A 128 0.97 16.83 2.33
CA SER A 128 0.71 15.58 3.03
C SER A 128 -0.48 15.75 3.98
N PRO A 129 -1.42 14.78 4.08
CA PRO A 129 -1.42 13.47 3.40
C PRO A 129 -1.88 13.53 1.94
N SER A 130 -1.43 12.59 1.10
CA SER A 130 -1.92 12.40 -0.26
C SER A 130 -2.89 11.22 -0.34
N TYR A 131 -3.81 11.29 -1.29
CA TYR A 131 -4.85 10.30 -1.53
C TYR A 131 -4.66 9.70 -2.91
N CYS A 132 -4.66 8.37 -2.99
CA CYS A 132 -4.46 7.63 -4.22
C CYS A 132 -5.55 6.58 -4.41
N LEU A 133 -5.72 6.15 -5.65
CA LEU A 133 -6.47 4.96 -6.00
C LEU A 133 -5.48 3.88 -6.47
N ALA A 134 -5.64 2.68 -5.93
CA ALA A 134 -4.82 1.53 -6.29
C ALA A 134 -5.69 0.43 -6.90
N PHE A 135 -5.18 -0.24 -7.94
CA PHE A 135 -5.83 -1.40 -8.54
C PHE A 135 -4.77 -2.37 -9.08
N GLY A 136 -5.08 -3.65 -9.04
CA GLY A 136 -4.10 -4.66 -9.40
C GLY A 136 -4.67 -6.06 -9.52
N ALA A 137 -3.76 -6.98 -9.76
CA ALA A 137 -4.02 -8.40 -9.79
C ALA A 137 -2.97 -9.15 -8.98
N LEU A 138 -3.37 -10.25 -8.36
CA LEU A 138 -2.47 -11.09 -7.58
C LEU A 138 -2.76 -12.57 -7.82
N CYS A 139 -1.70 -13.37 -7.66
CA CYS A 139 -1.75 -14.83 -7.66
C CYS A 139 -1.62 -15.35 -6.23
N HIS A 140 -2.47 -16.32 -5.90
CA HIS A 140 -2.35 -17.10 -4.66
C HIS A 140 -1.48 -18.32 -4.93
N LEU A 141 -0.40 -18.47 -4.19
CA LEU A 141 0.55 -19.55 -4.31
C LEU A 141 0.44 -20.50 -3.10
N PRO A 142 0.92 -21.74 -3.21
CA PRO A 142 0.95 -22.66 -2.08
C PRO A 142 1.71 -22.09 -0.88
N LEU A 143 1.48 -22.66 0.30
CA LEU A 143 2.16 -22.31 1.56
C LEU A 143 1.91 -20.86 2.04
N GLY A 144 0.85 -20.21 1.57
CA GLY A 144 0.52 -18.85 1.97
C GLY A 144 1.25 -17.74 1.20
N PHE A 145 2.04 -18.08 0.19
CA PHE A 145 2.67 -17.07 -0.65
C PHE A 145 1.67 -16.41 -1.59
N ASN A 146 1.92 -15.15 -1.89
CA ASN A 146 1.17 -14.36 -2.85
C ASN A 146 2.14 -13.52 -3.67
N GLY A 147 1.82 -13.23 -4.91
CA GLY A 147 2.57 -12.31 -5.74
C GLY A 147 1.64 -11.50 -6.61
N GLY A 148 1.93 -10.23 -6.84
CA GLY A 148 1.01 -9.39 -7.57
C GLY A 148 1.64 -8.17 -8.22
N LEU A 149 0.83 -7.58 -9.09
CA LEU A 149 1.07 -6.32 -9.75
C LEU A 149 0.01 -5.33 -9.26
N ARG A 150 0.42 -4.09 -9.01
CA ARG A 150 -0.48 -3.02 -8.59
C ARG A 150 -0.08 -1.73 -9.29
N PHE A 151 -1.05 -1.01 -9.77
CA PHE A 151 -0.91 0.36 -10.23
C PHE A 151 -1.57 1.30 -9.23
N VAL A 152 -0.86 2.37 -8.87
CA VAL A 152 -1.32 3.40 -7.94
C VAL A 152 -1.31 4.72 -8.69
N THR A 153 -2.41 5.47 -8.61
CA THR A 153 -2.53 6.79 -9.21
C THR A 153 -3.01 7.81 -8.16
N GLY A 154 -2.32 8.95 -8.09
CA GLY A 154 -2.67 10.06 -7.21
C GLY A 154 -3.99 10.71 -7.62
N LEU A 155 -4.82 11.00 -6.64
CA LEU A 155 -6.05 11.78 -6.79
C LEU A 155 -5.83 13.25 -6.38
N THR A 156 -4.84 13.49 -5.52
CA THR A 156 -4.41 14.84 -5.08
C THR A 156 -3.14 15.25 -5.77
N ASP A 157 -3.00 16.55 -5.99
CA ASP A 157 -1.74 17.13 -6.45
C ASP A 157 -0.73 17.12 -5.30
N LEU A 158 0.54 16.84 -5.62
CA LEU A 158 1.62 16.78 -4.63
C LEU A 158 2.29 18.14 -4.43
N SER A 159 2.09 19.09 -5.35
CA SER A 159 2.67 20.43 -5.28
C SER A 159 1.76 21.38 -4.51
N LYS A 160 2.36 22.20 -3.62
CA LYS A 160 1.68 23.35 -3.01
C LYS A 160 1.57 24.55 -3.96
N ASP A 161 2.30 24.53 -5.08
CA ASP A 161 2.26 25.60 -6.07
C ASP A 161 1.18 25.29 -7.13
N GLU A 162 0.13 26.12 -7.21
CA GLU A 162 -1.02 25.97 -8.11
C GLU A 162 -0.65 25.96 -9.61
N ASN A 163 0.58 26.34 -9.95
CA ASN A 163 1.05 26.36 -11.34
C ASN A 163 1.60 25.01 -11.83
N PHE A 164 1.79 24.03 -10.93
CA PHE A 164 2.35 22.73 -11.28
C PHE A 164 1.44 21.62 -10.76
N ASN A 165 0.90 20.83 -11.68
CA ASN A 165 0.11 19.64 -11.38
C ASN A 165 1.01 18.39 -11.42
N PHE A 166 1.43 17.87 -10.25
CA PHE A 166 2.18 16.63 -10.16
C PHE A 166 1.30 15.54 -9.56
N LYS A 167 0.94 14.55 -10.36
CA LYS A 167 0.22 13.37 -9.88
C LYS A 167 1.16 12.19 -9.77
N GLU A 168 1.11 11.54 -8.62
CA GLU A 168 1.84 10.31 -8.36
C GLU A 168 1.33 9.20 -9.29
N GLN A 169 2.24 8.52 -9.99
CA GLN A 169 1.97 7.26 -10.68
C GLN A 169 3.02 6.25 -10.27
N ASN A 170 2.60 5.11 -9.78
CA ASN A 170 3.49 4.08 -9.28
C ASN A 170 3.00 2.70 -9.73
N PHE A 171 3.85 1.99 -10.45
CA PHE A 171 3.65 0.59 -10.75
C PHE A 171 4.43 -0.25 -9.73
N GLN A 172 3.77 -1.22 -9.12
CA GLN A 172 4.33 -2.05 -8.05
C GLN A 172 4.34 -3.51 -8.46
N LEU A 173 5.47 -4.17 -8.25
CA LEU A 173 5.60 -5.62 -8.29
C LEU A 173 5.92 -6.09 -6.87
N TRP A 174 5.15 -7.04 -6.33
CA TRP A 174 5.30 -7.43 -4.95
C TRP A 174 5.13 -8.94 -4.71
N VAL A 175 5.73 -9.40 -3.62
CA VAL A 175 5.54 -10.73 -3.04
C VAL A 175 5.13 -10.57 -1.58
N GLY A 176 4.19 -11.39 -1.15
CA GLY A 176 3.71 -11.45 0.23
C GLY A 176 3.65 -12.88 0.74
N TRP A 177 3.66 -13.01 2.05
CA TRP A 177 3.48 -14.28 2.72
C TRP A 177 2.48 -14.14 3.87
N THR A 178 1.36 -14.86 3.76
CA THR A 178 0.37 -14.98 4.85
C THR A 178 0.91 -15.97 5.87
N ILE A 179 1.32 -15.47 7.03
CA ILE A 179 2.01 -16.24 8.08
C ILE A 179 0.99 -16.93 8.99
N LEU A 180 -0.11 -16.25 9.26
CA LEU A 180 -1.17 -16.73 10.16
C LEU A 180 -2.54 -16.60 9.48
N GLY A 181 -3.41 -17.57 9.71
CA GLY A 181 -4.81 -17.52 9.28
C GLY A 181 -5.05 -17.97 7.84
N ALA A 182 -6.16 -17.50 7.25
CA ALA A 182 -6.59 -17.87 5.90
C ALA A 182 -5.99 -16.97 4.83
N ASN A 183 -5.66 -17.60 3.71
CA ASN A 183 -5.18 -16.91 2.50
C ASN A 183 -6.33 -16.70 1.50
#